data_f87b7ab3f13b2c3a083e1636655fce7f
#
_entry.id   f87b7ab3f13b2c3a083e1636655fce7f
#
_cell.length_a   1.000
_cell.length_b   1.000
_cell.length_c   1.000
_cell.angle_alpha   90.00
_cell.angle_beta   90.00
_cell.angle_gamma   90.00
#
_symmetry.space_group_name_H-M   'P 1'
#
loop_
_entity.id
_entity.type
_entity.pdbx_description
1 polymer ?
#
loop_
_entity_poly.entity_id
_entity_poly.type
_entity_poly.pdbx_seq_one_letter_code
_entity_poly.pdbx_strand_id
1 'polypeptide(L)'
;MPDLLLELFSEEIPARMQARAREDLKKLVTDGLVEAGLTYAGAGVFSTPRRLVLAIEGLSGESRAVREERKGPKSDAPEAAIEGFLRSTGLSRDQLELRDDKKGQVFFAVFERPGRAAPAIVAEVVESVIRNFPWPKSMRWGSGSLRWVRPLQSILCILGDEGSAEIVPVTVDRLTASNTTCGHRFLAPARFPVSSFDDYTAKLRRAFVMLDSAEREAHIWNDATNQAFANGLEVVPDAGLLTEVAGLVEWPVVLLGKIGEAFLGLPPEVLQTSMREHQKFFSVRAKSGRIEGFVTVANTVTKDHGATILAGNQKVLSARLSDAKFFWENDVAVAKAGMADWADGLKSVTFHNKLGSQFDRIERIAALAAEIAPLVGADAVEAALAARTAKLDLRSSMVGEFPELQGKMGRYYAAEAGLSPAVANAARDHYAPLGPSDAVPSDPVSVAVALADKIDTLTGFWAIDEKPTGSKDPFALRQMGRASCRERVLLMG
;
A
#
# COMPACT_ATOMS: atom_id res chain seq x y z
N MET A 1 1.31 -30.78 19.79
CA MET A 1 0.51 -30.33 18.62
C MET A 1 1.52 -29.84 17.60
N PRO A 2 1.49 -30.34 16.37
CA PRO A 2 2.48 -29.97 15.38
C PRO A 2 2.37 -28.52 14.95
N ASP A 3 3.46 -27.95 14.44
CA ASP A 3 3.52 -26.63 13.87
C ASP A 3 3.54 -26.70 12.33
N LEU A 4 2.89 -25.74 11.69
CA LEU A 4 2.88 -25.63 10.23
C LEU A 4 3.78 -24.48 9.78
N LEU A 5 4.69 -24.78 8.87
CA LEU A 5 5.44 -23.77 8.12
C LEU A 5 5.10 -23.84 6.62
N LEU A 6 4.60 -22.74 6.08
CA LEU A 6 4.33 -22.55 4.66
C LEU A 6 5.16 -21.39 4.14
N GLU A 7 5.96 -21.62 3.09
CA GLU A 7 6.60 -20.57 2.29
C GLU A 7 6.13 -20.67 0.84
N LEU A 8 5.69 -19.54 0.28
CA LEU A 8 5.42 -19.35 -1.13
C LEU A 8 6.54 -18.50 -1.72
N PHE A 9 7.47 -19.15 -2.40
CA PHE A 9 8.65 -18.50 -2.97
C PHE A 9 8.45 -18.14 -4.43
N SER A 10 8.63 -16.87 -4.79
CA SER A 10 8.35 -16.34 -6.13
C SER A 10 9.45 -15.39 -6.63
N GLU A 11 9.27 -14.83 -7.82
CA GLU A 11 9.97 -13.63 -8.23
C GLU A 11 9.43 -12.41 -7.45
N GLU A 12 10.09 -11.25 -7.57
CA GLU A 12 9.91 -10.10 -6.68
C GLU A 12 8.46 -9.60 -6.62
N ILE A 13 7.86 -9.75 -5.45
CA ILE A 13 6.54 -9.21 -5.10
C ILE A 13 6.67 -7.69 -4.89
N PRO A 14 5.88 -6.86 -5.58
CA PRO A 14 5.95 -5.41 -5.38
C PRO A 14 5.76 -5.03 -3.90
N ALA A 15 6.65 -4.20 -3.37
CA ALA A 15 6.68 -3.84 -1.95
C ALA A 15 5.31 -3.41 -1.41
N ARG A 16 4.58 -2.56 -2.15
CA ARG A 16 3.24 -2.08 -1.81
C ARG A 16 2.17 -3.17 -1.66
N MET A 17 2.41 -4.36 -2.19
CA MET A 17 1.47 -5.49 -2.11
C MET A 17 1.79 -6.44 -0.96
N GLN A 18 3.00 -6.43 -0.42
CA GLN A 18 3.49 -7.43 0.53
C GLN A 18 2.70 -7.44 1.85
N ALA A 19 2.46 -6.26 2.44
CA ALA A 19 1.74 -6.17 3.72
C ALA A 19 0.34 -6.77 3.62
N ARG A 20 -0.43 -6.38 2.59
CA ARG A 20 -1.77 -6.93 2.38
C ARG A 20 -1.72 -8.43 2.06
N ALA A 21 -0.79 -8.86 1.23
CA ALA A 21 -0.66 -10.26 0.87
C ALA A 21 -0.33 -11.16 2.08
N ARG A 22 0.46 -10.67 3.05
CA ARG A 22 0.69 -11.39 4.32
C ARG A 22 -0.61 -11.62 5.07
N GLU A 23 -1.40 -10.56 5.27
CA GLU A 23 -2.65 -10.63 6.01
C GLU A 23 -3.70 -11.49 5.28
N ASP A 24 -3.78 -11.36 3.95
CA ASP A 24 -4.66 -12.18 3.13
C ASP A 24 -4.25 -13.68 3.23
N LEU A 25 -2.94 -14.00 3.16
CA LEU A 25 -2.44 -15.37 3.34
C LEU A 25 -2.83 -15.93 4.72
N LYS A 26 -2.56 -15.18 5.79
CA LYS A 26 -2.93 -15.56 7.15
C LYS A 26 -4.41 -15.86 7.23
N LYS A 27 -5.24 -14.88 6.85
CA LYS A 27 -6.69 -14.98 6.98
C LYS A 27 -7.25 -16.15 6.18
N LEU A 28 -6.89 -16.29 4.91
CA LEU A 28 -7.45 -17.32 4.03
C LEU A 28 -7.07 -18.74 4.48
N VAL A 29 -5.82 -18.94 4.90
CA VAL A 29 -5.37 -20.26 5.36
C VAL A 29 -6.00 -20.58 6.72
N THR A 30 -5.93 -19.66 7.69
CA THR A 30 -6.50 -19.93 9.03
C THR A 30 -8.00 -20.11 9.01
N ASP A 31 -8.74 -19.30 8.22
CA ASP A 31 -10.20 -19.47 8.06
C ASP A 31 -10.51 -20.85 7.46
N GLY A 32 -9.79 -21.25 6.37
CA GLY A 32 -9.99 -22.56 5.74
C GLY A 32 -9.68 -23.74 6.67
N LEU A 33 -8.64 -23.64 7.50
CA LEU A 33 -8.32 -24.67 8.50
C LEU A 33 -9.41 -24.78 9.57
N VAL A 34 -9.90 -23.64 10.06
CA VAL A 34 -10.98 -23.61 11.07
C VAL A 34 -12.29 -24.14 10.49
N GLU A 35 -12.66 -23.78 9.26
CA GLU A 35 -13.84 -24.32 8.57
C GLU A 35 -13.75 -25.85 8.40
N ALA A 36 -12.55 -26.39 8.17
CA ALA A 36 -12.31 -27.83 8.09
C ALA A 36 -12.24 -28.52 9.46
N GLY A 37 -12.42 -27.79 10.55
CA GLY A 37 -12.47 -28.33 11.91
C GLY A 37 -11.12 -28.49 12.61
N LEU A 38 -10.06 -27.85 12.11
CA LEU A 38 -8.77 -27.73 12.79
C LEU A 38 -8.72 -26.51 13.70
N THR A 39 -7.97 -26.64 14.80
CA THR A 39 -7.70 -25.53 15.75
C THR A 39 -6.19 -25.29 15.84
N TYR A 40 -5.78 -24.08 16.21
CA TYR A 40 -4.38 -23.70 16.36
C TYR A 40 -4.20 -22.73 17.53
N ALA A 41 -2.97 -22.58 18.03
CA ALA A 41 -2.66 -21.69 19.15
C ALA A 41 -2.29 -20.27 18.67
N GLY A 42 -1.49 -20.15 17.62
CA GLY A 42 -1.02 -18.88 17.11
C GLY A 42 -0.70 -18.92 15.61
N ALA A 43 -0.64 -17.76 14.95
CA ALA A 43 -0.25 -17.65 13.55
C ALA A 43 0.54 -16.37 13.30
N GLY A 44 1.77 -16.51 12.81
CA GLY A 44 2.67 -15.44 12.38
C GLY A 44 2.80 -15.37 10.85
N VAL A 45 2.92 -14.18 10.30
CA VAL A 45 3.11 -13.98 8.85
C VAL A 45 4.27 -13.05 8.55
N PHE A 46 5.02 -13.40 7.51
CA PHE A 46 6.22 -12.67 7.11
C PHE A 46 6.26 -12.50 5.60
N SER A 47 7.00 -11.52 5.13
CA SER A 47 7.30 -11.38 3.70
C SER A 47 8.69 -10.81 3.46
N THR A 48 9.26 -11.22 2.37
CA THR A 48 10.41 -10.57 1.73
C THR A 48 10.01 -10.21 0.29
N PRO A 49 10.87 -9.54 -0.49
CA PRO A 49 10.59 -9.37 -1.92
C PRO A 49 10.21 -10.66 -2.66
N ARG A 50 10.70 -11.81 -2.22
CA ARG A 50 10.54 -13.08 -2.92
C ARG A 50 9.74 -14.14 -2.16
N ARG A 51 9.23 -13.83 -0.95
CA ARG A 51 8.56 -14.80 -0.08
C ARG A 51 7.30 -14.25 0.54
N LEU A 52 6.27 -15.09 0.60
CA LEU A 52 5.20 -14.98 1.58
C LEU A 52 5.29 -16.20 2.49
N VAL A 53 5.30 -15.97 3.80
CA VAL A 53 5.48 -17.02 4.80
C VAL A 53 4.38 -16.97 5.83
N LEU A 54 3.86 -18.15 6.19
CA LEU A 54 2.92 -18.36 7.27
C LEU A 54 3.48 -19.44 8.19
N ALA A 55 3.59 -19.12 9.47
CA ALA A 55 3.91 -20.07 10.53
C ALA A 55 2.70 -20.18 11.46
N ILE A 56 2.22 -21.40 11.72
CA ILE A 56 1.10 -21.68 12.62
C ILE A 56 1.61 -22.58 13.72
N GLU A 57 1.43 -22.15 14.97
CA GLU A 57 1.83 -22.89 16.17
C GLU A 57 0.65 -23.71 16.70
N GLY A 58 0.94 -24.92 17.16
CA GLY A 58 0.00 -25.76 17.87
C GLY A 58 -1.23 -26.15 17.07
N LEU A 59 -1.07 -26.52 15.79
CA LEU A 59 -2.15 -27.01 14.94
C LEU A 59 -2.61 -28.38 15.43
N SER A 60 -3.94 -28.63 15.48
CA SER A 60 -4.48 -29.95 15.81
C SER A 60 -4.07 -30.98 14.74
N GLY A 61 -3.66 -32.19 15.16
CA GLY A 61 -3.21 -33.26 14.24
C GLY A 61 -4.32 -33.85 13.37
N GLU A 62 -5.58 -33.66 13.79
CA GLU A 62 -6.79 -34.10 13.06
C GLU A 62 -7.97 -33.17 13.36
N SER A 63 -8.94 -33.14 12.46
CA SER A 63 -10.20 -32.44 12.69
C SER A 63 -11.09 -33.26 13.63
N ARG A 64 -11.98 -32.57 14.33
CA ARG A 64 -12.97 -33.24 15.16
C ARG A 64 -13.91 -34.08 14.30
N ALA A 65 -14.31 -35.26 14.80
CA ALA A 65 -15.38 -36.01 14.22
C ALA A 65 -16.67 -35.17 14.26
N VAL A 66 -17.35 -35.03 13.14
CA VAL A 66 -18.60 -34.28 13.05
C VAL A 66 -19.78 -35.27 13.06
N ARG A 67 -20.66 -35.09 14.05
CA ARG A 67 -21.91 -35.78 14.08
C ARG A 67 -23.00 -34.87 13.56
N GLU A 68 -23.45 -35.14 12.36
CA GLU A 68 -24.56 -34.44 11.71
C GLU A 68 -25.86 -35.23 11.89
N GLU A 69 -26.89 -34.58 12.45
CA GLU A 69 -28.19 -35.20 12.65
C GLU A 69 -29.23 -34.57 11.74
N ARG A 70 -29.94 -35.39 10.98
CA ARG A 70 -31.03 -34.96 10.12
C ARG A 70 -32.34 -35.56 10.64
N LYS A 71 -33.24 -34.69 11.07
CA LYS A 71 -34.58 -35.09 11.51
C LYS A 71 -35.39 -35.51 10.30
N GLY A 72 -35.97 -36.71 10.36
CA GLY A 72 -36.79 -37.33 9.35
C GLY A 72 -38.29 -37.33 9.68
N PRO A 73 -39.06 -38.15 8.97
CA PRO A 73 -40.50 -38.34 9.24
C PRO A 73 -40.75 -39.07 10.56
N LYS A 74 -42.00 -39.04 11.01
CA LYS A 74 -42.44 -39.84 12.15
C LYS A 74 -42.42 -41.33 11.82
N SER A 75 -42.32 -42.15 12.86
CA SER A 75 -42.32 -43.62 12.72
C SER A 75 -43.63 -44.18 12.14
N ASP A 76 -44.76 -43.45 12.35
CA ASP A 76 -46.09 -43.74 11.84
C ASP A 76 -46.42 -43.02 10.51
N ALA A 77 -45.45 -42.35 9.91
CA ALA A 77 -45.64 -41.68 8.63
C ALA A 77 -45.88 -42.68 7.45
N PRO A 78 -46.54 -42.23 6.36
CA PRO A 78 -46.69 -43.05 5.17
C PRO A 78 -45.36 -43.59 4.67
N GLU A 79 -45.30 -44.85 4.23
CA GLU A 79 -44.09 -45.54 3.77
C GLU A 79 -43.34 -44.76 2.68
N ALA A 80 -44.08 -44.11 1.78
CA ALA A 80 -43.52 -43.26 0.72
C ALA A 80 -42.67 -42.06 1.29
N ALA A 81 -43.04 -41.53 2.48
CA ALA A 81 -42.32 -40.48 3.14
C ALA A 81 -41.02 -41.01 3.79
N ILE A 82 -41.08 -42.20 4.37
CA ILE A 82 -39.90 -42.88 4.94
C ILE A 82 -38.92 -43.27 3.84
N GLU A 83 -39.39 -43.87 2.72
CA GLU A 83 -38.56 -44.19 1.55
C GLU A 83 -37.95 -42.96 0.90
N GLY A 84 -38.69 -41.83 0.85
CA GLY A 84 -38.16 -40.54 0.40
C GLY A 84 -37.02 -40.03 1.24
N PHE A 85 -37.13 -40.17 2.58
CA PHE A 85 -36.10 -39.83 3.52
C PHE A 85 -34.87 -40.73 3.43
N LEU A 86 -35.06 -42.06 3.33
CA LEU A 86 -33.98 -43.03 3.10
C LEU A 86 -33.20 -42.73 1.79
N ARG A 87 -33.93 -42.45 0.69
CA ARG A 87 -33.28 -42.03 -0.57
C ARG A 87 -32.49 -40.71 -0.44
N SER A 88 -33.01 -39.74 0.32
CA SER A 88 -32.34 -38.45 0.47
C SER A 88 -31.12 -38.51 1.40
N THR A 89 -31.07 -39.50 2.30
CA THR A 89 -29.98 -39.70 3.26
C THR A 89 -28.97 -40.76 2.85
N GLY A 90 -29.36 -41.66 1.90
CA GLY A 90 -28.53 -42.79 1.46
C GLY A 90 -28.39 -43.90 2.51
N LEU A 91 -29.19 -43.84 3.59
CA LEU A 91 -29.18 -44.79 4.72
C LEU A 91 -30.28 -45.85 4.53
N SER A 92 -30.07 -47.04 5.10
CA SER A 92 -31.11 -48.05 5.28
C SER A 92 -31.93 -47.80 6.53
N ARG A 93 -33.11 -48.41 6.62
CA ARG A 93 -34.03 -48.15 7.74
C ARG A 93 -33.47 -48.55 9.10
N ASP A 94 -32.67 -49.56 9.17
CA ASP A 94 -31.96 -50.07 10.35
C ASP A 94 -30.81 -49.17 10.81
N GLN A 95 -30.37 -48.27 9.95
CA GLN A 95 -29.35 -47.25 10.27
C GLN A 95 -29.97 -45.94 10.80
N LEU A 96 -31.29 -45.82 10.83
CA LEU A 96 -31.97 -44.67 11.41
C LEU A 96 -32.18 -44.86 12.93
N GLU A 97 -31.86 -43.81 13.70
CA GLU A 97 -32.19 -43.78 15.12
C GLU A 97 -33.64 -43.34 15.37
N LEU A 98 -34.37 -44.10 16.12
CA LEU A 98 -35.73 -43.72 16.55
C LEU A 98 -35.62 -42.96 17.88
N ARG A 99 -36.14 -41.73 17.90
CA ARG A 99 -36.12 -40.87 19.11
C ARG A 99 -37.49 -40.32 19.40
N ASP A 100 -37.80 -40.19 20.72
CA ASP A 100 -39.04 -39.57 21.17
C ASP A 100 -38.99 -38.04 20.96
N ASP A 101 -40.01 -37.48 20.30
CA ASP A 101 -40.23 -36.05 20.12
C ASP A 101 -41.59 -35.67 20.72
N LYS A 102 -41.84 -34.40 20.95
CA LYS A 102 -43.08 -33.85 21.56
C LYS A 102 -44.40 -34.35 20.92
N LYS A 103 -44.34 -34.89 19.72
CA LYS A 103 -45.48 -35.34 18.91
C LYS A 103 -45.40 -36.82 18.46
N GLY A 104 -44.65 -37.68 19.15
CA GLY A 104 -44.44 -39.08 18.84
C GLY A 104 -43.00 -39.39 18.38
N GLN A 105 -42.73 -40.67 18.06
CA GLN A 105 -41.41 -41.13 17.64
C GLN A 105 -41.07 -40.65 16.21
N VAL A 106 -39.84 -40.19 16.03
CA VAL A 106 -39.34 -39.63 14.80
C VAL A 106 -38.02 -40.31 14.43
N PHE A 107 -37.82 -40.58 13.16
CA PHE A 107 -36.56 -41.08 12.64
C PHE A 107 -35.51 -39.95 12.58
N PHE A 108 -34.28 -40.27 12.98
CA PHE A 108 -33.11 -39.42 12.83
C PHE A 108 -32.07 -40.17 12.02
N ALA A 109 -31.58 -39.54 10.96
CA ALA A 109 -30.38 -39.98 10.27
C ALA A 109 -29.16 -39.35 10.96
N VAL A 110 -28.29 -40.16 11.51
CA VAL A 110 -27.05 -39.72 12.17
C VAL A 110 -25.89 -40.08 11.27
N PHE A 111 -25.15 -39.03 10.86
CA PHE A 111 -23.94 -39.19 10.06
C PHE A 111 -22.74 -38.89 10.94
N GLU A 112 -21.92 -39.89 11.21
CA GLU A 112 -20.63 -39.69 11.84
C GLU A 112 -19.56 -39.58 10.71
N ARG A 113 -19.02 -38.38 10.54
CA ARG A 113 -17.85 -38.20 9.70
C ARG A 113 -16.63 -38.28 10.60
N PRO A 114 -15.75 -39.27 10.41
CA PRO A 114 -14.52 -39.36 11.19
C PRO A 114 -13.66 -38.13 10.96
N GLY A 115 -12.86 -37.77 11.95
CA GLY A 115 -11.85 -36.71 11.81
C GLY A 115 -10.90 -37.03 10.64
N ARG A 116 -10.45 -35.99 9.99
CA ARG A 116 -9.49 -36.06 8.88
C ARG A 116 -8.12 -35.60 9.38
N ALA A 117 -7.05 -36.26 8.95
CA ALA A 117 -5.68 -35.91 9.30
C ALA A 117 -5.32 -34.50 8.81
N ALA A 118 -4.65 -33.73 9.65
CA ALA A 118 -4.25 -32.35 9.35
C ALA A 118 -3.46 -32.19 8.04
N PRO A 119 -2.48 -33.05 7.67
CA PRO A 119 -1.76 -32.91 6.42
C PRO A 119 -2.65 -32.88 5.19
N ALA A 120 -3.70 -33.72 5.15
CA ALA A 120 -4.65 -33.77 4.02
C ALA A 120 -5.50 -32.49 3.94
N ILE A 121 -5.96 -31.98 5.07
CA ILE A 121 -6.74 -30.73 5.16
C ILE A 121 -5.86 -29.53 4.77
N VAL A 122 -4.65 -29.45 5.30
CA VAL A 122 -3.70 -28.37 4.99
C VAL A 122 -3.39 -28.36 3.49
N ALA A 123 -3.18 -29.52 2.88
CA ALA A 123 -2.90 -29.61 1.43
C ALA A 123 -4.05 -29.01 0.60
N GLU A 124 -5.29 -29.39 0.89
CA GLU A 124 -6.48 -28.88 0.19
C GLU A 124 -6.67 -27.37 0.40
N VAL A 125 -6.55 -26.89 1.63
CA VAL A 125 -6.71 -25.48 1.97
C VAL A 125 -5.64 -24.63 1.28
N VAL A 126 -4.37 -25.03 1.39
CA VAL A 126 -3.25 -24.28 0.78
C VAL A 126 -3.36 -24.26 -0.74
N GLU A 127 -3.68 -25.39 -1.38
CA GLU A 127 -3.90 -25.44 -2.83
C GLU A 127 -5.02 -24.48 -3.25
N SER A 128 -6.17 -24.53 -2.56
CA SER A 128 -7.30 -23.64 -2.82
C SER A 128 -6.92 -22.17 -2.65
N VAL A 129 -6.21 -21.83 -1.58
CA VAL A 129 -5.76 -20.45 -1.31
C VAL A 129 -4.80 -19.96 -2.40
N ILE A 130 -3.82 -20.75 -2.82
CA ILE A 130 -2.89 -20.36 -3.88
C ILE A 130 -3.63 -20.12 -5.21
N ARG A 131 -4.56 -20.97 -5.58
CA ARG A 131 -5.31 -20.84 -6.84
C ARG A 131 -6.24 -19.63 -6.88
N ASN A 132 -6.81 -19.24 -5.73
CA ASN A 132 -7.80 -18.18 -5.60
C ASN A 132 -7.27 -16.93 -4.89
N PHE A 133 -5.95 -16.77 -4.78
CA PHE A 133 -5.34 -15.68 -4.02
C PHE A 133 -5.73 -14.31 -4.60
N PRO A 134 -6.21 -13.33 -3.77
CA PRO A 134 -6.82 -12.09 -4.24
C PRO A 134 -5.79 -11.01 -4.61
N TRP A 135 -4.88 -11.33 -5.53
CA TRP A 135 -3.93 -10.36 -6.03
C TRP A 135 -4.64 -9.22 -6.77
N PRO A 136 -4.39 -7.94 -6.44
CA PRO A 136 -4.93 -6.81 -7.18
C PRO A 136 -4.52 -6.81 -8.66
N LYS A 137 -3.31 -7.34 -8.92
CA LYS A 137 -2.76 -7.54 -10.26
C LYS A 137 -1.96 -8.83 -10.28
N SER A 138 -2.24 -9.68 -11.24
CA SER A 138 -1.60 -10.99 -11.42
C SER A 138 -1.26 -11.24 -12.88
N MET A 139 -0.35 -12.19 -13.10
CA MET A 139 0.08 -12.63 -14.42
C MET A 139 0.01 -14.15 -14.53
N ARG A 140 0.05 -14.66 -15.75
CA ARG A 140 0.36 -16.07 -16.06
C ARG A 140 1.75 -16.15 -16.64
N TRP A 141 2.39 -17.30 -16.50
CA TRP A 141 3.70 -17.56 -17.11
C TRP A 141 3.81 -18.98 -17.64
N GLY A 142 4.68 -19.17 -18.62
CA GLY A 142 4.84 -20.46 -19.28
C GLY A 142 3.53 -20.99 -19.86
N SER A 143 3.31 -22.30 -19.79
CA SER A 143 2.11 -23.01 -20.23
C SER A 143 1.13 -23.35 -19.11
N GLY A 144 1.38 -22.86 -17.87
CA GLY A 144 0.54 -23.12 -16.70
C GLY A 144 -0.76 -22.31 -16.68
N SER A 145 -1.68 -22.72 -15.82
CA SER A 145 -2.97 -22.02 -15.61
C SER A 145 -2.92 -21.08 -14.40
N LEU A 146 -1.96 -21.25 -13.49
CA LEU A 146 -1.85 -20.48 -12.26
C LEU A 146 -1.70 -18.97 -12.55
N ARG A 147 -2.43 -18.18 -11.79
CA ARG A 147 -2.30 -16.72 -11.75
C ARG A 147 -1.70 -16.30 -10.43
N TRP A 148 -0.55 -15.64 -10.48
CA TRP A 148 0.14 -15.12 -9.31
C TRP A 148 0.68 -13.73 -9.59
N VAL A 149 1.08 -12.97 -8.56
CA VAL A 149 1.60 -11.60 -8.77
C VAL A 149 2.89 -11.60 -9.60
N ARG A 150 3.75 -12.60 -9.39
CA ARG A 150 4.98 -12.90 -10.13
C ARG A 150 5.15 -14.41 -10.18
N PRO A 151 5.96 -14.98 -11.08
CA PRO A 151 6.13 -16.44 -11.16
C PRO A 151 6.46 -17.09 -9.83
N LEU A 152 5.58 -17.97 -9.36
CA LEU A 152 5.80 -18.82 -8.20
C LEU A 152 6.82 -19.90 -8.59
N GLN A 153 7.90 -20.03 -7.80
CA GLN A 153 9.04 -20.92 -8.11
C GLN A 153 9.04 -22.19 -7.29
N SER A 154 8.65 -22.10 -6.02
CA SER A 154 8.58 -23.27 -5.14
C SER A 154 7.61 -23.04 -3.98
N ILE A 155 7.15 -24.16 -3.42
CA ILE A 155 6.32 -24.22 -2.23
C ILE A 155 7.11 -25.02 -1.20
N LEU A 156 7.32 -24.44 0.00
CA LEU A 156 7.73 -25.19 1.17
C LEU A 156 6.50 -25.32 2.06
N CYS A 157 6.13 -26.54 2.41
CA CYS A 157 5.03 -26.81 3.33
C CYS A 157 5.38 -28.03 4.17
N ILE A 158 5.62 -27.79 5.46
CA ILE A 158 5.96 -28.83 6.43
C ILE A 158 5.06 -28.72 7.65
N LEU A 159 4.73 -29.85 8.24
CA LEU A 159 3.92 -29.96 9.44
C LEU A 159 4.60 -30.93 10.41
N GLY A 160 4.78 -30.53 11.66
CA GLY A 160 5.38 -31.39 12.68
C GLY A 160 6.08 -30.62 13.78
N ASP A 161 6.70 -31.34 14.69
CA ASP A 161 7.54 -30.81 15.76
C ASP A 161 9.00 -30.75 15.30
N GLU A 162 9.90 -30.09 16.08
CA GLU A 162 11.31 -30.01 15.77
C GLU A 162 11.95 -31.42 15.53
N GLY A 163 12.53 -31.58 14.34
CA GLY A 163 13.22 -32.83 13.94
C GLY A 163 12.30 -33.94 13.41
N SER A 164 10.97 -33.77 13.46
CA SER A 164 10.00 -34.77 13.00
C SER A 164 8.99 -34.23 11.97
N ALA A 165 9.26 -33.08 11.38
CA ALA A 165 8.36 -32.45 10.40
C ALA A 165 8.24 -33.27 9.13
N GLU A 166 7.02 -33.54 8.70
CA GLU A 166 6.70 -34.18 7.43
C GLU A 166 6.34 -33.14 6.35
N ILE A 167 6.58 -33.47 5.08
CA ILE A 167 6.19 -32.62 3.96
C ILE A 167 4.69 -32.81 3.70
N VAL A 168 3.93 -31.72 3.76
CA VAL A 168 2.52 -31.72 3.38
C VAL A 168 2.42 -31.80 1.85
N PRO A 169 1.63 -32.73 1.27
CA PRO A 169 1.62 -33.01 -0.16
C PRO A 169 0.79 -31.99 -0.97
N VAL A 170 1.17 -30.71 -0.88
CA VAL A 170 0.55 -29.64 -1.70
C VAL A 170 1.06 -29.71 -3.13
N THR A 171 0.16 -29.70 -4.10
CA THR A 171 0.52 -29.66 -5.53
C THR A 171 -0.30 -28.61 -6.26
N VAL A 172 0.39 -27.65 -6.90
CA VAL A 172 -0.23 -26.60 -7.72
C VAL A 172 0.43 -26.54 -9.08
N ASP A 173 -0.30 -26.87 -10.12
CA ASP A 173 0.21 -27.06 -11.49
C ASP A 173 1.40 -28.04 -11.52
N ARG A 174 2.61 -27.54 -11.74
CA ARG A 174 3.85 -28.35 -11.78
C ARG A 174 4.69 -28.25 -10.50
N LEU A 175 4.21 -27.47 -9.53
CA LEU A 175 4.92 -27.25 -8.28
C LEU A 175 4.39 -28.22 -7.23
N THR A 176 5.29 -28.99 -6.66
CA THR A 176 5.02 -29.86 -5.51
C THR A 176 5.78 -29.32 -4.30
N ALA A 177 5.13 -29.30 -3.15
CA ALA A 177 5.73 -28.84 -1.92
C ALA A 177 6.95 -29.69 -1.53
N SER A 178 7.89 -29.06 -0.89
CA SER A 178 9.09 -29.65 -0.35
C SER A 178 9.42 -29.05 1.03
N ASN A 179 10.50 -29.49 1.65
CA ASN A 179 11.06 -28.90 2.85
C ASN A 179 12.26 -27.99 2.57
N THR A 180 12.45 -27.55 1.31
CA THR A 180 13.65 -26.78 0.92
C THR A 180 13.30 -25.35 0.54
N THR A 181 14.15 -24.41 0.97
CA THR A 181 14.13 -23.01 0.55
C THR A 181 15.46 -22.58 -0.06
N CYS A 182 15.58 -21.31 -0.48
CA CYS A 182 16.81 -20.70 -0.97
C CYS A 182 17.25 -19.58 -0.02
N GLY A 183 18.53 -19.25 -0.02
CA GLY A 183 19.02 -18.02 0.58
C GLY A 183 18.90 -16.81 -0.33
N HIS A 184 19.67 -15.79 0.00
CA HIS A 184 19.74 -14.55 -0.78
C HIS A 184 20.24 -14.82 -2.21
N ARG A 185 19.58 -14.20 -3.19
CA ARG A 185 19.81 -14.41 -4.63
C ARG A 185 21.28 -14.38 -5.06
N PHE A 186 22.07 -13.47 -4.49
CA PHE A 186 23.46 -13.25 -4.87
C PHE A 186 24.45 -13.75 -3.83
N LEU A 187 24.16 -13.61 -2.53
CA LEU A 187 25.09 -13.90 -1.45
C LEU A 187 25.07 -15.38 -1.03
N ALA A 188 23.92 -16.04 -1.15
CA ALA A 188 23.75 -17.44 -0.79
C ALA A 188 22.62 -18.11 -1.59
N PRO A 189 22.75 -18.29 -2.92
CA PRO A 189 21.66 -18.76 -3.79
C PRO A 189 21.33 -20.25 -3.62
N ALA A 190 22.14 -21.01 -2.90
CA ALA A 190 21.96 -22.45 -2.74
C ALA A 190 20.65 -22.78 -2.02
N ARG A 191 20.01 -23.90 -2.42
CA ARG A 191 18.86 -24.46 -1.69
C ARG A 191 19.35 -25.26 -0.48
N PHE A 192 18.58 -25.22 0.59
CA PHE A 192 18.81 -25.96 1.81
C PHE A 192 17.51 -26.46 2.43
N PRO A 193 17.52 -27.64 3.09
CA PRO A 193 16.35 -28.15 3.79
C PRO A 193 16.15 -27.44 5.14
N VAL A 194 14.90 -27.43 5.59
CA VAL A 194 14.49 -26.93 6.91
C VAL A 194 13.53 -27.91 7.56
N SER A 195 13.50 -27.91 8.90
CA SER A 195 12.74 -28.87 9.72
C SER A 195 11.76 -28.19 10.68
N SER A 196 11.88 -26.88 10.93
CA SER A 196 10.98 -26.11 11.79
C SER A 196 11.02 -24.62 11.41
N PHE A 197 10.15 -23.81 12.01
CA PHE A 197 10.19 -22.35 11.82
C PHE A 197 11.47 -21.73 12.39
N ASP A 198 11.95 -22.20 13.54
CA ASP A 198 13.19 -21.71 14.14
C ASP A 198 14.43 -22.09 13.30
N ASP A 199 14.49 -23.33 12.81
CA ASP A 199 15.53 -23.75 11.88
C ASP A 199 15.49 -22.94 10.57
N TYR A 200 14.29 -22.66 10.05
CA TYR A 200 14.08 -21.85 8.87
C TYR A 200 14.61 -20.42 9.05
N THR A 201 14.22 -19.75 10.12
CA THR A 201 14.63 -18.35 10.40
C THR A 201 16.14 -18.27 10.64
N ALA A 202 16.72 -19.21 11.40
CA ALA A 202 18.15 -19.28 11.67
C ALA A 202 18.98 -19.53 10.40
N LYS A 203 18.52 -20.41 9.52
CA LYS A 203 19.18 -20.71 8.23
C LYS A 203 19.06 -19.54 7.25
N LEU A 204 17.90 -18.92 7.15
CA LEU A 204 17.69 -17.73 6.32
C LEU A 204 18.61 -16.59 6.75
N ARG A 205 18.74 -16.33 8.05
CA ARG A 205 19.64 -15.30 8.59
C ARG A 205 21.10 -15.56 8.18
N ARG A 206 21.56 -16.80 8.30
CA ARG A 206 22.90 -17.21 7.83
C ARG A 206 23.06 -17.13 6.32
N ALA A 207 21.97 -17.28 5.60
CA ALA A 207 21.91 -17.15 4.14
C ALA A 207 21.56 -15.73 3.66
N PHE A 208 21.81 -14.72 4.48
CA PHE A 208 21.62 -13.29 4.16
C PHE A 208 20.18 -12.93 3.82
N VAL A 209 19.21 -13.43 4.58
CA VAL A 209 17.80 -13.06 4.48
C VAL A 209 17.28 -12.68 5.88
N MET A 210 16.90 -11.42 6.05
CA MET A 210 16.10 -10.95 7.18
C MET A 210 14.63 -11.18 6.86
N LEU A 211 14.01 -12.13 7.53
CA LEU A 211 12.63 -12.53 7.22
C LEU A 211 11.61 -11.46 7.66
N ASP A 212 11.78 -10.92 8.86
CA ASP A 212 10.87 -9.93 9.43
C ASP A 212 11.05 -8.56 8.77
N SER A 213 9.96 -8.00 8.23
CA SER A 213 9.96 -6.67 7.62
C SER A 213 10.20 -5.55 8.62
N ALA A 214 9.69 -5.67 9.86
CA ALA A 214 9.91 -4.68 10.91
C ALA A 214 11.39 -4.64 11.34
N GLU A 215 12.04 -5.78 11.40
CA GLU A 215 13.47 -5.88 11.64
C GLU A 215 14.28 -5.20 10.53
N ARG A 216 13.89 -5.40 9.24
CA ARG A 216 14.54 -4.71 8.12
C ARG A 216 14.35 -3.20 8.17
N GLU A 217 13.13 -2.74 8.48
CA GLU A 217 12.85 -1.30 8.66
C GLU A 217 13.71 -0.69 9.77
N ALA A 218 13.76 -1.35 10.92
CA ALA A 218 14.57 -0.89 12.07
C ALA A 218 16.07 -0.86 11.71
N HIS A 219 16.57 -1.89 11.03
CA HIS A 219 17.97 -1.94 10.59
C HIS A 219 18.30 -0.79 9.63
N ILE A 220 17.48 -0.59 8.59
CA ILE A 220 17.66 0.49 7.61
C ILE A 220 17.65 1.85 8.30
N TRP A 221 16.66 2.09 9.17
CA TRP A 221 16.50 3.38 9.83
C TRP A 221 17.66 3.70 10.78
N ASN A 222 18.07 2.73 11.61
CA ASN A 222 19.17 2.90 12.56
C ASN A 222 20.49 3.15 11.84
N ASP A 223 20.76 2.38 10.79
CA ASP A 223 22.03 2.51 10.06
C ASP A 223 22.07 3.84 9.26
N ALA A 224 20.97 4.22 8.62
CA ALA A 224 20.83 5.50 7.93
C ALA A 224 21.03 6.68 8.87
N THR A 225 20.38 6.63 10.03
CA THR A 225 20.49 7.70 11.06
C THR A 225 21.90 7.80 11.61
N ASN A 226 22.56 6.67 11.91
CA ASN A 226 23.93 6.65 12.42
C ASN A 226 24.91 7.22 11.39
N GLN A 227 24.79 6.83 10.11
CA GLN A 227 25.66 7.34 9.05
C GLN A 227 25.43 8.84 8.81
N ALA A 228 24.18 9.30 8.81
CA ALA A 228 23.88 10.73 8.69
C ALA A 228 24.45 11.51 9.86
N PHE A 229 24.22 11.06 11.10
CA PHE A 229 24.73 11.70 12.31
C PHE A 229 26.27 11.82 12.32
N ALA A 230 26.98 10.76 11.92
CA ALA A 230 28.44 10.76 11.83
C ALA A 230 28.97 11.81 10.83
N ASN A 231 28.14 12.24 9.88
CA ASN A 231 28.45 13.29 8.91
C ASN A 231 27.84 14.67 9.26
N GLY A 232 27.29 14.83 10.47
CA GLY A 232 26.66 16.08 10.92
C GLY A 232 25.32 16.39 10.24
N LEU A 233 24.65 15.38 9.72
CA LEU A 233 23.41 15.44 8.94
C LEU A 233 22.28 14.70 9.65
N GLU A 234 21.05 14.88 9.17
CA GLU A 234 19.84 14.18 9.61
C GLU A 234 19.11 13.54 8.43
N VAL A 235 18.61 12.33 8.62
CA VAL A 235 17.69 11.71 7.67
C VAL A 235 16.31 12.36 7.80
N VAL A 236 15.72 12.76 6.67
CA VAL A 236 14.33 13.25 6.66
C VAL A 236 13.38 12.06 6.83
N PRO A 237 12.54 12.04 7.89
CA PRO A 237 11.65 10.91 8.13
C PRO A 237 10.62 10.73 7.02
N ASP A 238 10.48 9.50 6.52
CA ASP A 238 9.43 9.08 5.60
C ASP A 238 9.11 7.60 5.87
N ALA A 239 8.08 7.37 6.68
CA ALA A 239 7.67 6.03 7.09
C ALA A 239 7.16 5.20 5.89
N GLY A 240 6.48 5.83 4.93
CA GLY A 240 5.98 5.15 3.73
C GLY A 240 7.13 4.67 2.84
N LEU A 241 8.14 5.50 2.65
CA LEU A 241 9.35 5.14 1.91
C LEU A 241 10.15 4.05 2.64
N LEU A 242 10.23 4.10 3.96
CA LEU A 242 10.93 3.09 4.76
C LEU A 242 10.32 1.70 4.58
N THR A 243 9.00 1.61 4.70
CA THR A 243 8.27 0.36 4.47
C THR A 243 8.43 -0.12 3.03
N GLU A 244 8.37 0.79 2.04
CA GLU A 244 8.57 0.43 0.63
C GLU A 244 9.98 -0.12 0.41
N VAL A 245 11.02 0.57 0.88
CA VAL A 245 12.43 0.16 0.70
C VAL A 245 12.73 -1.15 1.41
N ALA A 246 12.23 -1.34 2.65
CA ALA A 246 12.36 -2.61 3.36
C ALA A 246 11.70 -3.78 2.60
N GLY A 247 10.67 -3.51 1.81
CA GLY A 247 10.02 -4.46 0.91
C GLY A 247 10.77 -4.72 -0.41
N LEU A 248 11.86 -4.01 -0.70
CA LEU A 248 12.69 -4.20 -1.89
C LEU A 248 13.94 -5.04 -1.64
N VAL A 249 14.33 -5.26 -0.39
CA VAL A 249 15.58 -5.91 0.00
C VAL A 249 15.36 -7.06 0.96
N GLU A 250 16.20 -8.08 0.89
CA GLU A 250 16.26 -9.19 1.86
C GLU A 250 17.43 -9.01 2.84
N TRP A 251 18.48 -8.32 2.42
CA TRP A 251 19.68 -8.02 3.22
C TRP A 251 20.07 -6.56 2.98
N PRO A 252 19.50 -5.62 3.76
CA PRO A 252 19.72 -4.20 3.56
C PRO A 252 21.17 -3.80 3.86
N VAL A 253 21.76 -3.02 2.94
CA VAL A 253 23.06 -2.35 3.09
C VAL A 253 22.86 -0.87 2.80
N VAL A 254 23.00 -0.07 3.82
CA VAL A 254 22.74 1.38 3.76
C VAL A 254 23.97 2.11 3.25
N LEU A 255 23.78 2.99 2.28
CA LEU A 255 24.84 3.79 1.67
C LEU A 255 24.44 5.28 1.67
N LEU A 256 25.32 6.13 2.22
CA LEU A 256 25.13 7.57 2.27
C LEU A 256 25.85 8.25 1.10
N GLY A 257 25.13 9.01 0.28
CA GLY A 257 25.63 9.77 -0.85
C GLY A 257 25.44 11.27 -0.69
N LYS A 258 26.20 12.05 -1.46
CA LYS A 258 26.09 13.51 -1.51
C LYS A 258 25.40 13.96 -2.79
N ILE A 259 24.66 15.06 -2.69
CA ILE A 259 24.11 15.78 -3.84
C ILE A 259 25.19 16.72 -4.37
N GLY A 260 25.31 16.80 -5.69
CA GLY A 260 26.27 17.72 -6.33
C GLY A 260 25.90 19.19 -6.05
N GLU A 261 26.90 20.03 -5.82
CA GLU A 261 26.73 21.46 -5.44
C GLU A 261 25.85 22.23 -6.43
N ALA A 262 25.91 21.88 -7.73
CA ALA A 262 25.13 22.51 -8.78
C ALA A 262 23.60 22.38 -8.60
N PHE A 263 23.15 21.47 -7.72
CA PHE A 263 21.71 21.18 -7.49
C PHE A 263 21.21 21.68 -6.13
N LEU A 264 22.09 22.12 -5.23
CA LEU A 264 21.74 22.54 -3.88
C LEU A 264 20.87 23.82 -3.83
N GLY A 265 20.78 24.54 -4.96
CA GLY A 265 19.90 25.70 -5.13
C GLY A 265 18.47 25.36 -5.55
N LEU A 266 18.15 24.10 -5.84
CA LEU A 266 16.78 23.67 -6.11
C LEU A 266 15.92 23.71 -4.85
N PRO A 267 14.60 23.96 -4.98
CA PRO A 267 13.69 23.83 -3.86
C PRO A 267 13.82 22.46 -3.18
N PRO A 268 13.83 22.41 -1.84
CA PRO A 268 14.00 21.14 -1.11
C PRO A 268 12.91 20.12 -1.44
N GLU A 269 11.69 20.56 -1.73
CA GLU A 269 10.60 19.68 -2.12
C GLU A 269 10.86 19.00 -3.47
N VAL A 270 11.51 19.70 -4.41
CA VAL A 270 11.91 19.13 -5.71
C VAL A 270 12.98 18.05 -5.50
N LEU A 271 13.99 18.34 -4.67
CA LEU A 271 15.03 17.36 -4.34
C LEU A 271 14.42 16.10 -3.67
N GLN A 272 13.58 16.30 -2.67
CA GLN A 272 12.91 15.18 -1.95
C GLN A 272 12.05 14.34 -2.88
N THR A 273 11.22 14.98 -3.70
CA THR A 273 10.30 14.29 -4.61
C THR A 273 11.07 13.51 -5.66
N SER A 274 12.08 14.13 -6.30
CA SER A 274 12.91 13.45 -7.30
C SER A 274 13.61 12.21 -6.72
N MET A 275 14.18 12.32 -5.52
CA MET A 275 14.85 11.21 -4.85
C MET A 275 13.88 10.10 -4.43
N ARG A 276 12.74 10.46 -3.86
CA ARG A 276 11.73 9.53 -3.38
C ARG A 276 11.05 8.77 -4.51
N GLU A 277 10.49 9.48 -5.49
CA GLU A 277 9.62 8.86 -6.51
C GLU A 277 10.43 8.05 -7.53
N HIS A 278 11.56 8.57 -7.97
CA HIS A 278 12.33 7.92 -9.03
C HIS A 278 13.37 6.93 -8.53
N GLN A 279 13.98 7.18 -7.36
CA GLN A 279 15.13 6.40 -6.89
C GLN A 279 14.89 5.65 -5.59
N LYS A 280 13.80 5.93 -4.88
CA LYS A 280 13.51 5.39 -3.54
C LYS A 280 14.64 5.72 -2.54
N PHE A 281 15.20 6.92 -2.65
CA PHE A 281 16.23 7.43 -1.74
C PHE A 281 15.62 8.28 -0.64
N PHE A 282 16.14 8.16 0.57
CA PHE A 282 15.83 9.07 1.67
C PHE A 282 16.63 10.34 1.52
N SER A 283 16.00 11.48 1.73
CA SER A 283 16.68 12.76 1.78
C SER A 283 17.45 12.93 3.08
N VAL A 284 18.61 13.56 2.98
CA VAL A 284 19.46 13.87 4.14
C VAL A 284 19.72 15.36 4.16
N ARG A 285 19.49 16.00 5.32
CA ARG A 285 19.59 17.44 5.48
C ARG A 285 20.63 17.85 6.50
N ALA A 286 21.20 19.03 6.32
CA ALA A 286 22.00 19.72 7.33
C ALA A 286 21.11 20.33 8.41
N LYS A 287 21.71 20.77 9.53
CA LYS A 287 21.02 21.50 10.62
C LYS A 287 20.33 22.80 10.15
N SER A 288 20.79 23.38 9.04
CA SER A 288 20.15 24.52 8.39
C SER A 288 18.80 24.19 7.73
N GLY A 289 18.44 22.90 7.60
CA GLY A 289 17.29 22.41 6.85
C GLY A 289 17.54 22.15 5.37
N ARG A 290 18.72 22.56 4.84
CA ARG A 290 19.09 22.34 3.44
C ARG A 290 19.35 20.85 3.17
N ILE A 291 18.76 20.31 2.10
CA ILE A 291 19.03 18.95 1.63
C ILE A 291 20.42 18.92 0.98
N GLU A 292 21.31 18.08 1.50
CA GLU A 292 22.71 17.99 1.06
C GLU A 292 23.11 16.59 0.60
N GLY A 293 22.32 15.58 0.91
CA GLY A 293 22.65 14.21 0.61
C GLY A 293 21.43 13.31 0.50
N PHE A 294 21.70 12.06 0.28
CA PHE A 294 20.69 11.00 0.21
C PHE A 294 21.20 9.70 0.83
N VAL A 295 20.28 8.89 1.30
CA VAL A 295 20.54 7.50 1.66
C VAL A 295 19.87 6.60 0.64
N THR A 296 20.63 5.64 0.12
CA THR A 296 20.15 4.53 -0.70
C THR A 296 20.40 3.21 0.02
N VAL A 297 19.58 2.20 -0.27
CA VAL A 297 19.68 0.87 0.35
C VAL A 297 19.94 -0.17 -0.74
N ALA A 298 21.12 -0.77 -0.69
CA ALA A 298 21.45 -1.89 -1.56
C ALA A 298 20.99 -3.22 -0.95
N ASN A 299 20.74 -4.21 -1.81
CA ASN A 299 20.37 -5.57 -1.39
C ASN A 299 21.57 -6.54 -1.43
N THR A 300 22.77 -6.05 -1.27
CA THR A 300 23.98 -6.90 -1.34
C THR A 300 25.18 -6.20 -0.70
N VAL A 301 26.07 -7.01 -0.12
CA VAL A 301 27.41 -6.57 0.29
C VAL A 301 28.36 -6.75 -0.88
N THR A 302 29.14 -5.70 -1.18
CA THR A 302 30.16 -5.72 -2.24
C THR A 302 31.56 -5.63 -1.65
N LYS A 303 32.58 -6.07 -2.41
CA LYS A 303 33.98 -6.03 -1.99
C LYS A 303 34.52 -4.63 -1.78
N ASP A 304 33.95 -3.64 -2.47
CA ASP A 304 34.27 -2.23 -2.41
C ASP A 304 33.41 -1.45 -1.42
N HIS A 305 32.73 -2.13 -0.51
CA HIS A 305 31.81 -1.55 0.48
C HIS A 305 30.74 -0.63 -0.13
N GLY A 306 30.26 -0.95 -1.34
CA GLY A 306 29.19 -0.23 -2.01
C GLY A 306 29.64 0.99 -2.83
N ALA A 307 30.95 1.24 -2.95
CA ALA A 307 31.46 2.43 -3.65
C ALA A 307 30.98 2.51 -5.12
N THR A 308 31.03 1.41 -5.85
CA THR A 308 30.53 1.34 -7.24
C THR A 308 29.02 1.56 -7.32
N ILE A 309 28.26 0.96 -6.41
CA ILE A 309 26.79 1.13 -6.32
C ILE A 309 26.47 2.60 -6.07
N LEU A 310 27.15 3.21 -5.10
CA LEU A 310 26.94 4.60 -4.73
C LEU A 310 27.27 5.55 -5.89
N ALA A 311 28.40 5.35 -6.56
CA ALA A 311 28.80 6.14 -7.74
C ALA A 311 27.77 6.02 -8.87
N GLY A 312 27.23 4.81 -9.13
CA GLY A 312 26.16 4.59 -10.09
C GLY A 312 24.88 5.35 -9.72
N ASN A 313 24.46 5.27 -8.48
CA ASN A 313 23.27 5.96 -7.96
C ASN A 313 23.44 7.49 -8.00
N GLN A 314 24.62 8.02 -7.66
CA GLN A 314 24.93 9.43 -7.77
C GLN A 314 24.84 9.93 -9.23
N LYS A 315 25.34 9.14 -10.19
CA LYS A 315 25.27 9.48 -11.61
C LYS A 315 23.81 9.55 -12.09
N VAL A 316 22.98 8.57 -11.73
CA VAL A 316 21.55 8.57 -12.09
C VAL A 316 20.83 9.74 -11.44
N LEU A 317 21.08 10.00 -10.15
CA LEU A 317 20.48 11.12 -9.44
C LEU A 317 20.90 12.45 -10.09
N SER A 318 22.17 12.63 -10.42
CA SER A 318 22.65 13.85 -11.08
C SER A 318 21.98 14.10 -12.43
N ALA A 319 21.73 13.05 -13.23
CA ALA A 319 21.00 13.19 -14.48
C ALA A 319 19.55 13.69 -14.24
N ARG A 320 18.83 13.09 -13.27
CA ARG A 320 17.46 13.51 -12.90
C ARG A 320 17.41 14.93 -12.34
N LEU A 321 18.38 15.29 -11.51
CA LEU A 321 18.44 16.65 -10.95
C LEU A 321 18.86 17.68 -12.00
N SER A 322 19.58 17.29 -13.05
CA SER A 322 19.86 18.18 -14.19
C SER A 322 18.59 18.51 -14.96
N ASP A 323 17.71 17.52 -15.20
CA ASP A 323 16.40 17.75 -15.82
C ASP A 323 15.53 18.66 -14.94
N ALA A 324 15.46 18.38 -13.63
CA ALA A 324 14.70 19.21 -12.69
C ALA A 324 15.23 20.65 -12.62
N LYS A 325 16.56 20.84 -12.68
CA LYS A 325 17.18 22.16 -12.71
C LYS A 325 16.82 22.93 -13.97
N PHE A 326 16.82 22.27 -15.12
CA PHE A 326 16.40 22.86 -16.38
C PHE A 326 14.94 23.31 -16.34
N PHE A 327 14.03 22.47 -15.80
CA PHE A 327 12.63 22.86 -15.61
C PHE A 327 12.50 24.04 -14.66
N TRP A 328 13.20 24.02 -13.53
CA TRP A 328 13.18 25.09 -12.56
C TRP A 328 13.63 26.43 -13.14
N GLU A 329 14.75 26.47 -13.85
CA GLU A 329 15.30 27.68 -14.46
C GLU A 329 14.35 28.27 -15.51
N ASN A 330 13.75 27.44 -16.35
CA ASN A 330 12.76 27.86 -17.35
C ASN A 330 11.47 28.40 -16.69
N ASP A 331 10.95 27.67 -15.71
CA ASP A 331 9.72 28.05 -15.02
C ASP A 331 9.90 29.37 -14.25
N VAL A 332 11.05 29.58 -13.60
CA VAL A 332 11.40 30.85 -12.93
C VAL A 332 11.48 32.01 -13.94
N ALA A 333 11.98 31.79 -15.12
CA ALA A 333 11.99 32.82 -16.16
C ALA A 333 10.57 33.25 -16.56
N VAL A 334 9.64 32.29 -16.73
CA VAL A 334 8.23 32.56 -16.99
C VAL A 334 7.57 33.25 -15.80
N ALA A 335 7.87 32.84 -14.58
CA ALA A 335 7.35 33.46 -13.38
C ALA A 335 7.74 34.94 -13.26
N LYS A 336 9.03 35.26 -13.49
CA LYS A 336 9.56 36.62 -13.49
C LYS A 336 8.96 37.50 -14.61
N ALA A 337 8.52 36.90 -15.72
CA ALA A 337 7.78 37.58 -16.77
C ALA A 337 6.28 37.79 -16.45
N GLY A 338 5.80 37.38 -15.27
CA GLY A 338 4.44 37.60 -14.79
C GLY A 338 3.44 36.48 -15.09
N MET A 339 3.89 35.29 -15.55
CA MET A 339 3.10 34.07 -15.76
C MET A 339 1.91 34.19 -16.74
N ALA A 340 1.89 35.20 -17.61
CA ALA A 340 0.77 35.44 -18.55
C ALA A 340 0.58 34.23 -19.49
N ASP A 341 1.67 33.64 -19.97
CA ASP A 341 1.63 32.48 -20.87
C ASP A 341 0.99 31.24 -20.17
N TRP A 342 1.20 31.08 -18.86
CA TRP A 342 0.57 30.01 -18.13
C TRP A 342 -0.93 30.25 -17.96
N ALA A 343 -1.35 31.49 -17.66
CA ALA A 343 -2.75 31.86 -17.58
C ALA A 343 -3.47 31.63 -18.93
N ASP A 344 -2.88 32.04 -20.03
CA ASP A 344 -3.42 31.79 -21.36
C ASP A 344 -3.44 30.28 -21.71
N GLY A 345 -2.41 29.54 -21.35
CA GLY A 345 -2.36 28.09 -21.54
C GLY A 345 -3.47 27.33 -20.81
N LEU A 346 -3.93 27.82 -19.66
CA LEU A 346 -5.04 27.20 -18.89
C LEU A 346 -6.41 27.35 -19.56
N LYS A 347 -6.58 28.23 -20.55
CA LYS A 347 -7.80 28.34 -21.38
C LYS A 347 -8.02 27.08 -22.22
N SER A 348 -6.95 26.39 -22.59
CA SER A 348 -7.00 25.15 -23.37
C SER A 348 -7.08 23.87 -22.50
N VAL A 349 -6.90 23.98 -21.20
CA VAL A 349 -6.97 22.84 -20.26
C VAL A 349 -8.39 22.68 -19.75
N THR A 350 -9.06 21.62 -20.17
CA THR A 350 -10.42 21.30 -19.72
C THR A 350 -10.41 20.93 -18.24
N PHE A 351 -11.16 21.66 -17.41
CA PHE A 351 -11.45 21.25 -16.04
C PHE A 351 -12.52 20.15 -16.04
N HIS A 352 -13.64 20.44 -16.68
CA HIS A 352 -14.71 19.48 -16.90
C HIS A 352 -15.55 19.92 -18.12
N ASN A 353 -16.02 18.94 -18.94
CA ASN A 353 -16.70 19.23 -20.22
C ASN A 353 -17.91 20.17 -20.09
N LYS A 354 -18.62 20.16 -18.94
CA LYS A 354 -19.78 21.02 -18.66
C LYS A 354 -19.44 22.27 -17.83
N LEU A 355 -18.27 22.32 -17.20
CA LEU A 355 -17.87 23.41 -16.30
C LEU A 355 -16.77 24.29 -16.89
N GLY A 356 -16.34 24.00 -18.11
CA GLY A 356 -15.37 24.79 -18.86
C GLY A 356 -13.91 24.44 -18.59
N SER A 357 -13.04 25.38 -18.94
CA SER A 357 -11.57 25.26 -18.79
C SER A 357 -11.11 25.50 -17.33
N GLN A 358 -9.84 25.21 -17.07
CA GLN A 358 -9.20 25.61 -15.80
C GLN A 358 -9.17 27.14 -15.64
N PHE A 359 -9.04 27.88 -16.72
CA PHE A 359 -9.11 29.36 -16.69
C PHE A 359 -10.49 29.85 -16.25
N ASP A 360 -11.57 29.31 -16.83
CA ASP A 360 -12.95 29.66 -16.44
C ASP A 360 -13.19 29.38 -14.94
N ARG A 361 -12.66 28.25 -14.47
CA ARG A 361 -12.71 27.88 -13.04
C ARG A 361 -11.97 28.91 -12.17
N ILE A 362 -10.77 29.30 -12.55
CA ILE A 362 -9.96 30.28 -11.83
C ILE A 362 -10.67 31.61 -11.71
N GLU A 363 -11.33 32.11 -12.77
CA GLU A 363 -12.07 33.36 -12.72
C GLU A 363 -13.29 33.27 -11.79
N ARG A 364 -14.00 32.14 -11.75
CA ARG A 364 -15.09 31.93 -10.78
C ARG A 364 -14.57 31.91 -9.35
N ILE A 365 -13.43 31.20 -9.10
CA ILE A 365 -12.78 31.15 -7.78
C ILE A 365 -12.35 32.58 -7.37
N ALA A 366 -11.78 33.37 -8.28
CA ALA A 366 -11.30 34.70 -7.99
C ALA A 366 -12.48 35.67 -7.62
N ALA A 367 -13.58 35.59 -8.34
CA ALA A 367 -14.78 36.36 -8.00
C ALA A 367 -15.32 35.96 -6.61
N LEU A 368 -15.42 34.66 -6.35
CA LEU A 368 -15.91 34.15 -5.06
C LEU A 368 -14.94 34.45 -3.90
N ALA A 369 -13.63 34.38 -4.13
CA ALA A 369 -12.62 34.72 -3.12
C ALA A 369 -12.69 36.19 -2.72
N ALA A 370 -12.96 37.09 -3.67
CA ALA A 370 -13.15 38.50 -3.38
C ALA A 370 -14.39 38.78 -2.48
N GLU A 371 -15.48 38.03 -2.68
CA GLU A 371 -16.70 38.12 -1.85
C GLU A 371 -16.49 37.50 -0.45
N ILE A 372 -15.68 36.45 -0.35
CA ILE A 372 -15.38 35.78 0.94
C ILE A 372 -14.37 36.60 1.75
N ALA A 373 -13.44 37.29 1.10
CA ALA A 373 -12.31 37.97 1.74
C ALA A 373 -12.70 38.88 2.93
N PRO A 374 -13.71 39.78 2.82
CA PRO A 374 -14.12 40.61 3.95
C PRO A 374 -14.62 39.82 5.16
N LEU A 375 -15.21 38.62 4.93
CA LEU A 375 -15.75 37.76 5.98
C LEU A 375 -14.66 37.11 6.82
N VAL A 376 -13.47 36.96 6.25
CA VAL A 376 -12.32 36.32 6.89
C VAL A 376 -11.22 37.34 7.27
N GLY A 377 -11.47 38.62 7.06
CA GLY A 377 -10.53 39.70 7.36
C GLY A 377 -9.37 39.86 6.36
N ALA A 378 -9.59 39.43 5.10
CA ALA A 378 -8.64 39.60 4.00
C ALA A 378 -9.04 40.80 3.09
N ASP A 379 -8.06 41.31 2.36
CA ASP A 379 -8.32 42.27 1.26
C ASP A 379 -8.88 41.54 0.05
N ALA A 380 -9.99 42.09 -0.52
CA ALA A 380 -10.69 41.47 -1.62
C ALA A 380 -9.87 41.46 -2.94
N VAL A 381 -9.09 42.51 -3.18
CA VAL A 381 -8.25 42.61 -4.38
C VAL A 381 -7.09 41.59 -4.29
N GLU A 382 -6.47 41.50 -3.11
CA GLU A 382 -5.38 40.54 -2.86
C GLU A 382 -5.89 39.09 -2.93
N ALA A 383 -7.08 38.80 -2.38
CA ALA A 383 -7.69 37.47 -2.45
C ALA A 383 -8.03 37.08 -3.91
N ALA A 384 -8.56 37.98 -4.71
CA ALA A 384 -8.81 37.73 -6.12
C ALA A 384 -7.51 37.49 -6.91
N LEU A 385 -6.45 38.27 -6.64
CA LEU A 385 -5.13 38.08 -7.24
C LEU A 385 -4.55 36.71 -6.84
N ALA A 386 -4.64 36.36 -5.56
CA ALA A 386 -4.18 35.06 -5.05
C ALA A 386 -4.91 33.91 -5.73
N ALA A 387 -6.22 34.00 -5.91
CA ALA A 387 -7.00 32.97 -6.60
C ALA A 387 -6.59 32.82 -8.06
N ARG A 388 -6.34 33.94 -8.78
CA ARG A 388 -5.84 33.91 -10.18
C ARG A 388 -4.45 33.30 -10.28
N THR A 389 -3.62 33.47 -9.26
CA THR A 389 -2.24 32.96 -9.23
C THR A 389 -2.17 31.48 -8.81
N ALA A 390 -3.09 31.04 -7.94
CA ALA A 390 -3.00 29.80 -7.18
C ALA A 390 -2.84 28.52 -8.03
N LYS A 391 -3.31 28.51 -9.27
CA LYS A 391 -3.30 27.31 -10.14
C LYS A 391 -2.44 27.49 -11.40
N LEU A 392 -1.68 28.57 -11.51
CA LEU A 392 -0.85 28.82 -12.70
C LEU A 392 0.28 27.81 -12.85
N ASP A 393 0.79 27.29 -11.73
CA ASP A 393 1.84 26.27 -11.69
C ASP A 393 1.45 24.93 -12.33
N LEU A 394 0.16 24.68 -12.56
CA LEU A 394 -0.31 23.53 -13.35
C LEU A 394 0.20 23.55 -14.80
N ARG A 395 0.70 24.70 -15.28
CA ARG A 395 1.31 24.84 -16.60
C ARG A 395 2.83 24.85 -16.56
N SER A 396 3.44 24.81 -15.38
CA SER A 396 4.89 24.74 -15.25
C SER A 396 5.42 23.37 -15.68
N SER A 397 6.65 23.36 -16.19
CA SER A 397 7.35 22.12 -16.56
C SER A 397 7.58 21.22 -15.34
N MET A 398 7.89 21.84 -14.19
CA MET A 398 8.12 21.13 -12.93
C MET A 398 6.89 20.38 -12.44
N VAL A 399 5.71 21.00 -12.46
CA VAL A 399 4.46 20.33 -12.05
C VAL A 399 4.00 19.32 -13.10
N GLY A 400 4.35 19.54 -14.37
CA GLY A 400 4.15 18.54 -15.42
C GLY A 400 4.91 17.24 -15.17
N GLU A 401 6.15 17.32 -14.70
CA GLU A 401 6.98 16.15 -14.33
C GLU A 401 6.61 15.59 -12.94
N PHE A 402 6.35 16.48 -11.96
CA PHE A 402 6.03 16.13 -10.57
C PHE A 402 4.67 16.72 -10.16
N PRO A 403 3.54 16.10 -10.52
CA PRO A 403 2.20 16.59 -10.21
C PRO A 403 1.93 16.81 -8.71
N GLU A 404 2.58 16.06 -7.84
CA GLU A 404 2.50 16.18 -6.39
C GLU A 404 3.12 17.46 -5.83
N LEU A 405 3.87 18.20 -6.64
CA LEU A 405 4.43 19.50 -6.28
C LEU A 405 3.51 20.68 -6.60
N GLN A 406 2.32 20.43 -7.17
CA GLN A 406 1.34 21.48 -7.41
C GLN A 406 1.04 22.27 -6.12
N GLY A 407 0.88 23.58 -6.25
CA GLY A 407 0.73 24.49 -5.13
C GLY A 407 2.05 24.83 -4.44
N LYS A 408 2.88 23.85 -4.09
CA LYS A 408 4.23 24.12 -3.54
C LYS A 408 5.07 24.92 -4.52
N MET A 409 5.08 24.50 -5.79
CA MET A 409 5.76 25.22 -6.86
C MET A 409 5.09 26.55 -7.15
N GLY A 410 3.75 26.63 -7.11
CA GLY A 410 2.99 27.87 -7.24
C GLY A 410 3.46 28.93 -6.22
N ARG A 411 3.74 28.55 -4.98
CA ARG A 411 4.30 29.45 -3.97
C ARG A 411 5.66 30.02 -4.39
N TYR A 412 6.57 29.17 -4.86
CA TYR A 412 7.89 29.61 -5.31
C TYR A 412 7.77 30.56 -6.50
N TYR A 413 6.96 30.22 -7.50
CA TYR A 413 6.79 31.05 -8.70
C TYR A 413 6.10 32.37 -8.41
N ALA A 414 5.12 32.40 -7.51
CA ALA A 414 4.50 33.64 -7.06
C ALA A 414 5.51 34.57 -6.35
N ALA A 415 6.40 34.00 -5.53
CA ALA A 415 7.46 34.75 -4.89
C ALA A 415 8.50 35.28 -5.91
N GLU A 416 8.91 34.47 -6.89
CA GLU A 416 9.82 34.88 -7.97
C GLU A 416 9.20 35.95 -8.90
N ALA A 417 7.88 35.95 -9.02
CA ALA A 417 7.13 37.01 -9.73
C ALA A 417 7.00 38.31 -8.90
N GLY A 418 7.52 38.35 -7.68
CA GLY A 418 7.47 39.52 -6.81
C GLY A 418 6.09 39.77 -6.16
N LEU A 419 5.20 38.76 -6.12
CA LEU A 419 3.91 38.87 -5.46
C LEU A 419 4.05 38.79 -3.92
N SER A 420 3.03 39.28 -3.21
CA SER A 420 3.06 39.31 -1.75
C SER A 420 3.16 37.91 -1.14
N PRO A 421 3.72 37.80 0.08
CA PRO A 421 3.76 36.52 0.80
C PRO A 421 2.38 35.89 1.00
N ALA A 422 1.32 36.68 1.17
CA ALA A 422 -0.05 36.18 1.31
C ALA A 422 -0.53 35.51 0.02
N VAL A 423 -0.29 36.12 -1.15
CA VAL A 423 -0.59 35.52 -2.46
C VAL A 423 0.22 34.25 -2.69
N ALA A 424 1.51 34.28 -2.41
CA ALA A 424 2.38 33.12 -2.56
C ALA A 424 1.96 31.96 -1.65
N ASN A 425 1.65 32.23 -0.39
CA ASN A 425 1.18 31.20 0.55
C ASN A 425 -0.17 30.61 0.12
N ALA A 426 -1.10 31.44 -0.37
CA ALA A 426 -2.39 30.96 -0.86
C ALA A 426 -2.24 29.97 -2.02
N ALA A 427 -1.26 30.15 -2.91
CA ALA A 427 -0.98 29.18 -3.97
C ALA A 427 -0.65 27.78 -3.43
N ARG A 428 0.05 27.70 -2.29
CA ARG A 428 0.33 26.42 -1.62
C ARG A 428 -0.88 25.92 -0.82
N ASP A 429 -1.50 26.81 -0.04
CA ASP A 429 -2.38 26.44 1.08
C ASP A 429 -3.82 26.17 0.64
N HIS A 430 -4.26 26.68 -0.52
CA HIS A 430 -5.65 26.51 -0.98
C HIS A 430 -6.06 25.04 -1.21
N TYR A 431 -5.11 24.14 -1.40
CA TYR A 431 -5.39 22.69 -1.48
C TYR A 431 -5.68 22.07 -0.11
N ALA A 432 -5.18 22.67 0.98
CA ALA A 432 -5.41 22.15 2.31
C ALA A 432 -6.83 22.44 2.84
N PRO A 433 -7.37 21.59 3.74
CA PRO A 433 -6.88 20.29 4.11
C PRO A 433 -7.22 19.24 3.04
N LEU A 434 -6.28 18.29 2.79
CA LEU A 434 -6.51 17.14 1.92
C LEU A 434 -7.12 15.97 2.70
N GLY A 435 -6.90 15.90 4.00
CA GLY A 435 -7.36 14.84 4.87
C GLY A 435 -7.93 15.32 6.20
N PRO A 436 -8.57 14.43 6.98
CA PRO A 436 -9.20 14.81 8.25
C PRO A 436 -8.19 15.20 9.35
N SER A 437 -6.93 14.83 9.21
CA SER A 437 -5.85 15.16 10.15
C SER A 437 -5.04 16.40 9.75
N ASP A 438 -5.22 16.91 8.53
CA ASP A 438 -4.42 18.01 8.01
C ASP A 438 -4.78 19.34 8.69
N ALA A 439 -3.80 20.21 8.82
CA ALA A 439 -4.02 21.58 9.26
C ALA A 439 -4.81 22.34 8.20
N VAL A 440 -5.72 23.20 8.63
CA VAL A 440 -6.44 24.14 7.75
C VAL A 440 -5.60 25.41 7.58
N PRO A 441 -5.73 26.13 6.45
CA PRO A 441 -5.12 27.44 6.27
C PRO A 441 -5.49 28.39 7.40
N SER A 442 -4.54 29.20 7.89
CA SER A 442 -4.76 30.20 8.94
C SER A 442 -4.58 31.63 8.46
N ASP A 443 -3.89 31.82 7.32
CA ASP A 443 -3.76 33.13 6.69
C ASP A 443 -5.09 33.53 6.03
N PRO A 444 -5.62 34.75 6.27
CA PRO A 444 -6.93 35.16 5.75
C PRO A 444 -7.08 35.05 4.22
N VAL A 445 -6.04 35.40 3.45
CA VAL A 445 -6.06 35.28 1.98
C VAL A 445 -6.09 33.80 1.57
N SER A 446 -5.28 32.96 2.20
CA SER A 446 -5.29 31.51 1.95
C SER A 446 -6.64 30.88 2.28
N VAL A 447 -7.28 31.30 3.39
CA VAL A 447 -8.62 30.84 3.78
C VAL A 447 -9.67 31.23 2.72
N ALA A 448 -9.67 32.50 2.27
CA ALA A 448 -10.61 32.98 1.26
C ALA A 448 -10.50 32.16 -0.04
N VAL A 449 -9.27 31.93 -0.53
CA VAL A 449 -9.03 31.17 -1.76
C VAL A 449 -9.38 29.69 -1.59
N ALA A 450 -9.03 29.07 -0.45
CA ALA A 450 -9.32 27.67 -0.16
C ALA A 450 -10.83 27.39 -0.08
N LEU A 451 -11.59 28.27 0.57
CA LEU A 451 -13.05 28.20 0.62
C LEU A 451 -13.66 28.38 -0.77
N ALA A 452 -13.21 29.40 -1.54
CA ALA A 452 -13.71 29.68 -2.87
C ALA A 452 -13.49 28.49 -3.82
N ASP A 453 -12.31 27.87 -3.82
CA ASP A 453 -12.00 26.70 -4.64
C ASP A 453 -12.89 25.50 -4.32
N LYS A 454 -13.12 25.22 -3.03
CA LYS A 454 -13.96 24.12 -2.59
C LYS A 454 -15.45 24.37 -2.88
N ILE A 455 -15.92 25.59 -2.67
CA ILE A 455 -17.31 25.97 -2.94
C ILE A 455 -17.59 25.92 -4.45
N ASP A 456 -16.71 26.50 -5.31
CA ASP A 456 -16.87 26.43 -6.77
C ASP A 456 -16.97 24.97 -7.25
N THR A 457 -16.09 24.12 -6.72
CA THR A 457 -16.08 22.70 -7.09
C THR A 457 -17.36 22.00 -6.64
N LEU A 458 -17.77 22.15 -5.38
CA LEU A 458 -18.98 21.51 -4.85
C LEU A 458 -20.23 21.98 -5.60
N THR A 459 -20.41 23.30 -5.74
CA THR A 459 -21.59 23.87 -6.43
C THR A 459 -21.63 23.53 -7.92
N GLY A 460 -20.46 23.54 -8.58
CA GLY A 460 -20.33 23.16 -9.98
C GLY A 460 -20.76 21.72 -10.24
N PHE A 461 -20.25 20.76 -9.47
CA PHE A 461 -20.63 19.35 -9.63
C PHE A 461 -22.07 19.07 -9.23
N TRP A 462 -22.63 19.79 -8.25
CA TRP A 462 -24.06 19.73 -7.93
C TRP A 462 -24.94 20.27 -9.05
N ALA A 463 -24.54 21.39 -9.67
CA ALA A 463 -25.29 22.00 -10.77
C ALA A 463 -25.39 21.12 -12.02
N ILE A 464 -24.38 20.30 -12.28
CA ILE A 464 -24.38 19.35 -13.41
C ILE A 464 -24.88 17.95 -13.05
N ASP A 465 -25.40 17.77 -11.82
CA ASP A 465 -25.95 16.53 -11.24
C ASP A 465 -24.94 15.37 -11.13
N GLU A 466 -23.64 15.66 -11.06
CA GLU A 466 -22.59 14.69 -10.83
C GLU A 466 -22.27 14.54 -9.33
N LYS A 467 -23.24 14.09 -8.56
CA LYS A 467 -23.18 13.91 -7.11
C LYS A 467 -22.56 12.56 -6.73
N PRO A 468 -21.86 12.47 -5.59
CA PRO A 468 -21.32 11.20 -5.11
C PRO A 468 -22.45 10.23 -4.75
N THR A 469 -22.41 9.00 -5.29
CA THR A 469 -23.40 7.96 -5.06
C THR A 469 -22.78 6.71 -4.42
N GLY A 470 -23.33 6.21 -3.30
CA GLY A 470 -22.85 5.00 -2.64
C GLY A 470 -21.33 4.99 -2.40
N SER A 471 -20.63 4.04 -2.99
CA SER A 471 -19.15 3.93 -2.94
C SER A 471 -18.42 4.74 -4.01
N LYS A 472 -19.13 5.37 -4.96
CA LYS A 472 -18.54 6.11 -6.08
C LYS A 472 -18.47 7.60 -5.76
N ASP A 473 -17.26 8.12 -5.64
CA ASP A 473 -16.93 9.54 -5.47
C ASP A 473 -15.64 9.87 -6.24
N PRO A 474 -15.70 9.87 -7.60
CA PRO A 474 -14.50 10.02 -8.42
C PRO A 474 -13.83 11.39 -8.27
N PHE A 475 -14.55 12.39 -7.76
CA PHE A 475 -14.06 13.76 -7.57
C PHE A 475 -13.80 14.10 -6.10
N ALA A 476 -13.87 13.12 -5.19
CA ALA A 476 -13.67 13.30 -3.74
C ALA A 476 -14.54 14.40 -3.10
N LEU A 477 -15.74 14.60 -3.60
CA LEU A 477 -16.65 15.69 -3.17
C LEU A 477 -17.06 15.57 -1.70
N ARG A 478 -17.18 14.34 -1.16
CA ARG A 478 -17.47 14.13 0.27
C ARG A 478 -16.33 14.60 1.16
N GLN A 479 -15.09 14.29 0.74
CA GLN A 479 -13.90 14.75 1.47
C GLN A 479 -13.77 16.26 1.42
N MET A 480 -14.00 16.85 0.25
CA MET A 480 -14.01 18.30 0.03
C MET A 480 -15.08 19.00 0.87
N GLY A 481 -16.29 18.46 0.93
CA GLY A 481 -17.36 18.99 1.80
C GLY A 481 -17.00 18.98 3.28
N ARG A 482 -16.35 17.90 3.77
CA ARG A 482 -15.85 17.82 5.15
C ARG A 482 -14.73 18.82 5.42
N ALA A 483 -13.81 19.02 4.47
CA ALA A 483 -12.75 20.02 4.55
C ALA A 483 -13.31 21.44 4.68
N SER A 484 -14.25 21.83 3.80
CA SER A 484 -14.93 23.14 3.84
C SER A 484 -15.68 23.39 5.17
N CYS A 485 -16.28 22.34 5.76
CA CYS A 485 -16.93 22.47 7.08
C CYS A 485 -15.92 22.76 8.20
N ARG A 486 -14.73 22.18 8.16
CA ARG A 486 -13.67 22.45 9.17
C ARG A 486 -13.17 23.89 9.10
N GLU A 487 -12.90 24.38 7.90
CA GLU A 487 -12.49 25.77 7.68
C GLU A 487 -13.55 26.75 8.21
N ARG A 488 -14.83 26.50 7.96
CA ARG A 488 -15.92 27.34 8.41
C ARG A 488 -16.11 27.36 9.94
N VAL A 489 -15.92 26.21 10.61
CA VAL A 489 -16.04 26.13 12.08
C VAL A 489 -14.95 26.94 12.77
N LEU A 490 -13.74 26.97 12.23
CA LEU A 490 -12.65 27.80 12.76
C LEU A 490 -12.86 29.30 12.59
N LEU A 491 -13.72 29.72 11.64
CA LEU A 491 -14.06 31.13 11.43
C LEU A 491 -15.19 31.63 12.33
N MET A 492 -15.96 30.74 12.93
CA MET A 492 -17.09 31.07 13.83
C MET A 492 -16.77 30.94 15.32
N GLY A 493 -15.59 30.47 15.70
CA GLY A 493 -15.11 30.36 17.07
C GLY A 493 -14.02 31.35 17.38
#